data_1e03005a9f1827c7f280186a69479934
#
_entry.id   1e03005a9f1827c7f280186a69479934
#
_cell.length_a   1.000
_cell.length_b   1.000
_cell.length_c   1.000
_cell.angle_alpha   90.00
_cell.angle_beta   90.00
_cell.angle_gamma   90.00
#
_symmetry.space_group_name_H-M   'P 1'
#
loop_
_entity.id
_entity.type
_entity.pdbx_description
1 polymer ?
#
loop_
_entity_poly.entity_id
_entity_poly.type
_entity_poly.pdbx_seq_one_letter_code
_entity_poly.pdbx_strand_id
1 'polypeptide(L)'
;MSGPVLVEDVQAIELKSEFQPLDPSMVTEGKPGSRSKTLSVSKDRLSDVMLWECTAGQFNWHFVRDEVIFALSGKAYFIQADGTERCMAAGDVIFFPAGTSCSFRVDDHFRKVAVLRETVSRPEGYILKVWKKLVRIAFPFTTAPATAKVRTADVPSTPIRITPSSTSLR
;
A
#
# COMPACT_ATOMS: atom_id res chain seq x y z
N MET A 1 4.85 2.17 -25.60
CA MET A 1 4.49 1.19 -24.53
C MET A 1 5.47 1.37 -23.39
N SER A 2 5.04 1.87 -22.24
CA SER A 2 5.90 1.93 -21.06
C SER A 2 5.95 0.53 -20.43
N GLY A 3 7.15 -0.03 -20.26
CA GLY A 3 7.35 -1.29 -19.55
C GLY A 3 7.06 -1.15 -18.03
N PRO A 4 7.15 -2.27 -17.27
CA PRO A 4 7.02 -2.22 -15.82
C PRO A 4 8.11 -1.33 -15.23
N VAL A 5 7.72 -0.45 -14.31
CA VAL A 5 8.65 0.36 -13.53
C VAL A 5 8.97 -0.43 -12.26
N LEU A 6 10.24 -0.78 -12.05
CA LEU A 6 10.68 -1.32 -10.79
C LEU A 6 10.57 -0.21 -9.75
N VAL A 7 9.68 -0.37 -8.78
CA VAL A 7 9.70 0.46 -7.58
C VAL A 7 10.91 0.01 -6.77
N GLU A 8 11.78 0.95 -6.40
CA GLU A 8 12.96 0.70 -5.56
C GLU A 8 12.59 -0.08 -4.29
N ASP A 9 13.57 -0.72 -3.66
CA ASP A 9 13.37 -1.38 -2.37
C ASP A 9 12.80 -0.37 -1.36
N VAL A 10 11.52 -0.52 -1.07
CA VAL A 10 10.76 0.44 -0.26
C VAL A 10 11.31 0.54 1.16
N GLN A 11 12.02 -0.50 1.64
CA GLN A 11 12.65 -0.49 2.95
C GLN A 11 13.93 0.35 2.96
N ALA A 12 14.62 0.46 1.83
CA ALA A 12 15.85 1.23 1.68
C ALA A 12 15.61 2.71 1.37
N ILE A 13 14.38 3.13 1.04
CA ILE A 13 14.08 4.53 0.73
C ILE A 13 14.16 5.37 2.00
N GLU A 14 15.12 6.28 2.09
CA GLU A 14 15.13 7.32 3.10
C GLU A 14 14.24 8.50 2.69
N LEU A 15 13.32 8.88 3.57
CA LEU A 15 12.56 10.12 3.40
C LEU A 15 13.42 11.29 3.89
N LYS A 16 13.92 12.10 2.95
CA LYS A 16 14.81 13.25 3.25
C LYS A 16 14.06 14.48 3.78
N SER A 17 12.72 14.51 3.68
CA SER A 17 11.92 15.60 4.24
C SER A 17 11.90 15.52 5.76
N GLU A 18 11.85 16.68 6.41
CA GLU A 18 11.62 16.74 7.85
C GLU A 18 10.19 16.31 8.19
N PHE A 19 9.99 15.84 9.42
CA PHE A 19 8.65 15.55 9.93
C PHE A 19 7.87 16.86 10.05
N GLN A 20 6.69 16.89 9.45
CA GLN A 20 5.75 17.99 9.58
C GLN A 20 4.71 17.64 10.65
N PRO A 21 4.38 18.56 11.58
CA PRO A 21 3.34 18.32 12.55
C PRO A 21 2.03 17.92 11.87
N LEU A 22 1.31 16.95 12.44
CA LEU A 22 -0.05 16.69 12.02
C LEU A 22 -0.95 17.89 12.35
N ASP A 23 -2.07 18.00 11.64
CA ASP A 23 -3.07 19.04 11.92
C ASP A 23 -3.51 18.97 13.39
N PRO A 24 -3.35 20.04 14.18
CA PRO A 24 -3.72 20.06 15.58
C PRO A 24 -5.17 19.63 15.87
N SER A 25 -6.08 19.82 14.92
CA SER A 25 -7.48 19.40 15.07
C SER A 25 -7.67 17.88 15.08
N MET A 26 -6.69 17.15 14.54
CA MET A 26 -6.67 15.68 14.52
C MET A 26 -5.97 15.09 15.74
N VAL A 27 -5.03 15.82 16.35
CA VAL A 27 -4.17 15.33 17.44
C VAL A 27 -4.93 15.28 18.74
N THR A 28 -4.90 14.14 19.42
CA THR A 28 -5.52 13.94 20.74
C THR A 28 -4.49 13.86 21.87
N GLU A 29 -3.25 13.42 21.56
CA GLU A 29 -2.17 13.34 22.53
C GLU A 29 -0.80 13.43 21.87
N GLY A 30 0.16 14.08 22.55
CA GLY A 30 1.53 14.21 22.07
C GLY A 30 1.70 15.30 21.00
N LYS A 31 2.73 15.15 20.18
CA LYS A 31 3.04 16.03 19.04
C LYS A 31 3.49 15.19 17.86
N PRO A 32 2.61 14.33 17.31
CA PRO A 32 2.99 13.49 16.19
C PRO A 32 3.34 14.34 14.96
N GLY A 33 4.42 13.97 14.32
CA GLY A 33 4.81 14.50 13.02
C GLY A 33 4.75 13.40 11.98
N SER A 34 4.50 13.75 10.73
CA SER A 34 4.54 12.82 9.61
C SER A 34 5.38 13.34 8.46
N ARG A 35 5.85 12.41 7.64
CA ARG A 35 6.48 12.70 6.35
C ARG A 35 6.08 11.64 5.33
N SER A 36 6.07 12.00 4.06
CA SER A 36 5.65 11.10 3.01
C SER A 36 6.38 11.34 1.70
N LYS A 37 6.34 10.34 0.82
CA LYS A 37 6.80 10.41 -0.56
C LYS A 37 5.85 9.63 -1.45
N THR A 38 5.32 10.25 -2.49
CA THR A 38 4.58 9.54 -3.53
C THR A 38 5.58 8.72 -4.35
N LEU A 39 5.34 7.42 -4.44
CA LEU A 39 6.18 6.47 -5.16
C LEU A 39 5.70 6.29 -6.61
N SER A 40 4.39 6.26 -6.82
CA SER A 40 3.79 6.15 -8.14
C SER A 40 2.38 6.70 -8.16
N VAL A 41 1.91 7.08 -9.35
CA VAL A 41 0.54 7.54 -9.60
C VAL A 41 0.02 6.80 -10.82
N SER A 42 -1.21 6.29 -10.76
CA SER A 42 -1.85 5.63 -11.88
C SER A 42 -2.07 6.61 -13.06
N LYS A 43 -2.12 6.09 -14.27
CA LYS A 43 -2.30 6.91 -15.48
C LYS A 43 -3.60 7.73 -15.47
N ASP A 44 -4.66 7.19 -14.86
CA ASP A 44 -5.96 7.85 -14.71
C ASP A 44 -6.03 8.75 -13.46
N ARG A 45 -4.94 8.82 -12.67
CA ARG A 45 -4.81 9.56 -11.42
C ARG A 45 -5.83 9.16 -10.33
N LEU A 46 -6.45 7.99 -10.47
CA LEU A 46 -7.41 7.50 -9.49
C LEU A 46 -6.77 6.64 -8.39
N SER A 47 -5.49 6.32 -8.52
CA SER A 47 -4.75 5.58 -7.49
C SER A 47 -3.31 6.06 -7.43
N ASP A 48 -2.80 6.14 -6.23
CA ASP A 48 -1.39 6.44 -5.96
C ASP A 48 -0.83 5.51 -4.88
N VAL A 49 0.48 5.33 -4.91
CA VAL A 49 1.24 4.59 -3.91
C VAL A 49 2.12 5.58 -3.17
N MET A 50 2.02 5.57 -1.85
CA MET A 50 2.70 6.50 -0.97
C MET A 50 3.48 5.77 0.11
N LEU A 51 4.73 6.17 0.33
CA LEU A 51 5.49 5.85 1.52
C LEU A 51 5.20 6.93 2.57
N TRP A 52 4.86 6.53 3.78
CA TRP A 52 4.50 7.43 4.87
C TRP A 52 5.12 6.98 6.19
N GLU A 53 5.54 7.93 6.98
CA GLU A 53 6.11 7.72 8.32
C GLU A 53 5.48 8.69 9.31
N CYS A 54 5.36 8.22 10.57
CA CYS A 54 4.83 9.01 11.67
C CYS A 54 5.64 8.76 12.94
N THR A 55 5.83 9.80 13.75
CA THR A 55 6.41 9.75 15.09
C THR A 55 5.33 9.47 16.15
N ALA A 56 5.77 9.28 17.40
CA ALA A 56 4.90 9.00 18.54
C ALA A 56 3.80 10.04 18.74
N GLY A 57 2.59 9.59 19.10
CA GLY A 57 1.43 10.40 19.43
C GLY A 57 0.11 9.68 19.18
N GLN A 58 -0.98 10.38 19.53
CA GLN A 58 -2.34 9.91 19.27
C GLN A 58 -3.10 10.93 18.44
N PHE A 59 -3.88 10.44 17.46
CA PHE A 59 -4.62 11.29 16.54
C PHE A 59 -5.81 10.55 15.92
N ASN A 60 -6.84 11.31 15.58
CA ASN A 60 -7.98 10.81 14.83
C ASN A 60 -7.71 10.92 13.34
N TRP A 61 -7.96 9.85 12.59
CA TRP A 61 -7.79 9.82 11.15
C TRP A 61 -9.10 9.52 10.44
N HIS A 62 -9.38 10.31 9.42
CA HIS A 62 -10.52 10.09 8.53
C HIS A 62 -10.03 9.71 7.14
N PHE A 63 -10.39 8.52 6.67
CA PHE A 63 -10.01 8.01 5.36
C PHE A 63 -10.95 8.55 4.30
N VAL A 64 -10.53 9.58 3.56
CA VAL A 64 -11.34 10.17 2.47
C VAL A 64 -11.31 9.33 1.20
N ARG A 65 -10.34 8.42 1.08
CA ARG A 65 -10.13 7.47 -0.02
C ARG A 65 -10.05 6.05 0.51
N ASP A 66 -10.30 5.07 -0.35
CA ASP A 66 -9.94 3.69 -0.04
C ASP A 66 -8.43 3.59 0.14
N GLU A 67 -7.97 2.99 1.22
CA GLU A 67 -6.55 2.87 1.53
C GLU A 67 -6.20 1.44 1.93
N VAL A 68 -5.26 0.81 1.19
CA VAL A 68 -4.62 -0.43 1.59
C VAL A 68 -3.26 -0.08 2.18
N ILE A 69 -3.05 -0.46 3.43
CA ILE A 69 -1.81 -0.20 4.18
C ILE A 69 -1.01 -1.50 4.28
N PHE A 70 0.27 -1.41 3.93
CA PHE A 70 1.30 -2.41 4.19
C PHE A 70 2.25 -1.85 5.24
N ALA A 71 2.23 -2.40 6.45
CA ALA A 71 3.13 -1.98 7.52
C ALA A 71 4.56 -2.46 7.24
N LEU A 72 5.53 -1.54 7.24
CA LEU A 72 6.94 -1.83 6.96
C LEU A 72 7.78 -1.92 8.23
N SER A 73 7.58 -1.02 9.17
CA SER A 73 8.31 -1.02 10.45
C SER A 73 7.54 -0.27 11.54
N GLY A 74 7.89 -0.55 12.79
CA GLY A 74 7.20 0.00 13.95
C GLY A 74 5.84 -0.64 14.19
N LYS A 75 5.04 0.02 15.04
CA LYS A 75 3.68 -0.42 15.40
C LYS A 75 2.75 0.78 15.45
N ALA A 76 1.54 0.59 14.97
CA ALA A 76 0.43 1.51 15.18
C ALA A 76 -0.76 0.74 15.75
N TYR A 77 -1.46 1.35 16.67
CA TYR A 77 -2.71 0.82 17.21
C TYR A 77 -3.85 1.68 16.67
N PHE A 78 -4.93 1.05 16.27
CA PHE A 78 -6.12 1.76 15.82
C PHE A 78 -7.35 1.25 16.57
N ILE A 79 -8.17 2.19 17.00
CA ILE A 79 -9.39 1.93 17.73
C ILE A 79 -10.57 2.15 16.78
N GLN A 80 -11.34 1.10 16.56
CA GLN A 80 -12.54 1.12 15.74
C GLN A 80 -13.69 1.80 16.47
N ALA A 81 -14.76 2.15 15.75
CA ALA A 81 -15.94 2.81 16.33
C ALA A 81 -16.64 1.98 17.43
N ASP A 82 -16.45 0.64 17.44
CA ASP A 82 -16.96 -0.26 18.48
C ASP A 82 -16.04 -0.32 19.74
N GLY A 83 -14.96 0.46 19.77
CA GLY A 83 -13.99 0.48 20.85
C GLY A 83 -12.92 -0.63 20.78
N THR A 84 -12.96 -1.48 19.77
CA THR A 84 -11.95 -2.54 19.62
C THR A 84 -10.62 -1.95 19.19
N GLU A 85 -9.58 -2.13 20.02
CA GLU A 85 -8.20 -1.79 19.67
C GLU A 85 -7.55 -2.95 18.89
N ARG A 86 -6.87 -2.62 17.79
CA ARG A 86 -6.08 -3.55 17.01
C ARG A 86 -4.68 -3.00 16.80
N CYS A 87 -3.68 -3.88 16.88
CA CYS A 87 -2.29 -3.57 16.57
C CYS A 87 -2.02 -3.90 15.10
N MET A 88 -1.34 -2.99 14.43
CA MET A 88 -0.76 -3.16 13.10
C MET A 88 0.76 -3.08 13.23
N ALA A 89 1.45 -4.12 12.82
CA ALA A 89 2.91 -4.26 12.91
C ALA A 89 3.51 -4.61 11.54
N ALA A 90 4.82 -4.56 11.44
CA ALA A 90 5.54 -4.90 10.20
C ALA A 90 5.09 -6.26 9.64
N GLY A 91 4.75 -6.28 8.35
CA GLY A 91 4.22 -7.44 7.64
C GLY A 91 2.69 -7.50 7.56
N ASP A 92 1.97 -6.71 8.35
CA ASP A 92 0.51 -6.68 8.30
C ASP A 92 0.02 -5.88 7.09
N VAL A 93 -1.13 -6.31 6.57
CA VAL A 93 -1.88 -5.63 5.52
C VAL A 93 -3.29 -5.35 6.01
N ILE A 94 -3.70 -4.08 5.93
CA ILE A 94 -5.03 -3.65 6.38
C ILE A 94 -5.69 -2.79 5.29
N PHE A 95 -6.99 -2.96 5.12
CA PHE A 95 -7.79 -2.14 4.23
C PHE A 95 -8.73 -1.24 5.04
N PHE A 96 -8.65 0.06 4.76
CA PHE A 96 -9.57 1.08 5.29
C PHE A 96 -10.43 1.62 4.15
N PRO A 97 -11.73 1.34 4.15
CA PRO A 97 -12.66 1.93 3.19
C PRO A 97 -12.75 3.45 3.34
N ALA A 98 -12.97 4.17 2.26
CA ALA A 98 -13.31 5.58 2.30
C ALA A 98 -14.52 5.84 3.20
N GLY A 99 -14.48 6.95 3.96
CA GLY A 99 -15.49 7.27 4.97
C GLY A 99 -15.25 6.63 6.34
N THR A 100 -14.27 5.73 6.48
CA THR A 100 -13.88 5.19 7.80
C THR A 100 -13.17 6.25 8.63
N SER A 101 -13.49 6.29 9.94
CA SER A 101 -12.76 7.07 10.94
C SER A 101 -12.29 6.15 12.05
N CYS A 102 -11.08 6.35 12.53
CA CYS A 102 -10.56 5.65 13.70
C CYS A 102 -9.51 6.51 14.42
N SER A 103 -9.31 6.22 15.71
CA SER A 103 -8.21 6.81 16.48
C SER A 103 -6.98 5.96 16.30
N PHE A 104 -5.85 6.62 16.05
CA PHE A 104 -4.53 6.00 15.97
C PHE A 104 -3.68 6.34 17.19
N ARG A 105 -2.88 5.38 17.62
CA ARG A 105 -1.81 5.56 18.60
C ARG A 105 -0.52 4.95 18.05
N VAL A 106 0.53 5.74 18.03
CA VAL A 106 1.89 5.32 17.70
C VAL A 106 2.76 5.54 18.92
N ASP A 107 3.36 4.47 19.45
CA ASP A 107 4.12 4.55 20.70
C ASP A 107 5.53 5.14 20.49
N ASP A 108 6.14 4.91 19.33
CA ASP A 108 7.47 5.40 18.97
C ASP A 108 7.49 5.88 17.51
N HIS A 109 7.51 4.96 16.57
CA HIS A 109 7.58 5.23 15.15
C HIS A 109 6.75 4.20 14.37
N PHE A 110 6.14 4.65 13.29
CA PHE A 110 5.42 3.77 12.37
C PHE A 110 5.70 4.16 10.92
N ARG A 111 6.02 3.16 10.09
CA ARG A 111 6.28 3.33 8.67
C ARG A 111 5.41 2.37 7.85
N LYS A 112 4.80 2.88 6.80
CA LYS A 112 3.91 2.12 5.93
C LYS A 112 4.08 2.49 4.46
N VAL A 113 3.72 1.55 3.57
CA VAL A 113 3.29 1.86 2.20
C VAL A 113 1.77 1.86 2.18
N ALA A 114 1.20 2.87 1.61
CA ALA A 114 -0.23 2.98 1.38
C ALA A 114 -0.54 2.99 -0.11
N VAL A 115 -1.51 2.18 -0.54
CA VAL A 115 -2.13 2.27 -1.86
C VAL A 115 -3.46 2.97 -1.67
N LEU A 116 -3.55 4.20 -2.20
CA LEU A 116 -4.72 5.04 -2.08
C LEU A 116 -5.50 5.01 -3.40
N ARG A 117 -6.81 4.96 -3.31
CA ARG A 117 -7.70 4.93 -4.47
C ARG A 117 -8.88 5.88 -4.28
N GLU A 118 -9.10 6.75 -5.26
CA GLU A 118 -10.29 7.59 -5.29
C GLU A 118 -11.55 6.75 -5.43
N THR A 119 -12.55 7.06 -4.62
CA THR A 119 -13.89 6.47 -4.73
C THR A 119 -14.65 7.19 -5.83
N VAL A 120 -14.86 6.50 -6.95
CA VAL A 120 -15.72 7.00 -8.02
C VAL A 120 -17.18 6.79 -7.59
N SER A 121 -17.98 7.85 -7.56
CA SER A 121 -19.40 7.76 -7.20
C SER A 121 -20.12 6.72 -8.07
N ARG A 122 -21.11 6.02 -7.49
CA ARG A 122 -21.86 4.94 -8.19
C ARG A 122 -22.37 5.33 -9.58
N PRO A 123 -22.94 6.54 -9.83
CA PRO A 123 -23.38 6.94 -11.16
C PRO A 123 -22.21 7.08 -12.15
N GLU A 124 -21.08 7.65 -11.74
CA GLU A 124 -19.89 7.79 -12.58
C GLU A 124 -19.28 6.43 -12.89
N GLY A 125 -19.20 5.53 -11.91
CA GLY A 125 -18.74 4.15 -12.11
C GLY A 125 -19.62 3.35 -13.07
N TYR A 126 -20.94 3.60 -13.08
CA TYR A 126 -21.87 2.97 -14.01
C TYR A 126 -21.66 3.51 -15.44
N ILE A 127 -21.57 4.82 -15.59
CA ILE A 127 -21.28 5.47 -16.89
C ILE A 127 -19.96 4.97 -17.47
N LEU A 128 -18.91 4.88 -16.63
CA LEU A 128 -17.61 4.37 -17.06
C LEU A 128 -17.67 2.90 -17.52
N LYS A 129 -18.44 2.06 -16.84
CA LYS A 129 -18.66 0.65 -17.23
C LYS A 129 -19.43 0.53 -18.55
N VAL A 130 -20.46 1.34 -18.73
CA VAL A 130 -21.26 1.40 -19.97
C VAL A 130 -20.40 1.91 -21.11
N TRP A 131 -19.62 2.98 -20.90
CA TRP A 131 -18.71 3.53 -21.89
C TRP A 131 -17.63 2.52 -22.32
N LYS A 132 -16.97 1.85 -21.36
CA LYS A 132 -16.01 0.78 -21.67
C LYS A 132 -16.63 -0.37 -22.48
N LYS A 133 -17.87 -0.73 -22.18
CA LYS A 133 -18.62 -1.74 -22.92
C LYS A 133 -18.94 -1.29 -24.34
N LEU A 134 -19.37 -0.04 -24.52
CA LEU A 134 -19.69 0.55 -25.83
C LEU A 134 -18.43 0.67 -26.70
N VAL A 135 -17.33 1.17 -26.15
CA VAL A 135 -16.05 1.28 -26.86
C VAL A 135 -15.55 -0.11 -27.31
N ARG A 136 -15.73 -1.15 -26.47
CA ARG A 136 -15.34 -2.52 -26.82
C ARG A 136 -16.21 -3.14 -27.91
N ILE A 137 -17.47 -2.71 -28.04
CA ILE A 137 -18.39 -3.13 -29.11
C ILE A 137 -18.09 -2.35 -30.40
N ALA A 138 -17.84 -1.03 -30.28
CA ALA A 138 -17.59 -0.15 -31.45
C ALA A 138 -16.19 -0.37 -32.06
N PHE A 139 -15.21 -0.78 -31.26
CA PHE A 139 -13.85 -1.08 -31.71
C PHE A 139 -13.43 -2.47 -31.20
N PRO A 140 -13.89 -3.55 -31.85
CA PRO A 140 -13.39 -4.88 -31.52
C PRO A 140 -11.91 -4.91 -31.87
N PHE A 141 -11.05 -4.87 -30.82
CA PHE A 141 -9.64 -5.17 -31.00
C PHE A 141 -9.55 -6.60 -31.52
N THR A 142 -9.21 -6.76 -32.77
CA THR A 142 -8.75 -8.03 -33.33
C THR A 142 -7.46 -8.38 -32.57
N THR A 143 -7.60 -9.16 -31.50
CA THR A 143 -6.45 -9.83 -30.90
C THR A 143 -5.97 -10.87 -31.90
N ALA A 144 -4.93 -10.54 -32.65
CA ALA A 144 -4.20 -11.55 -33.39
C ALA A 144 -3.72 -12.60 -32.37
N PRO A 145 -3.91 -13.90 -32.62
CA PRO A 145 -3.44 -14.93 -31.70
C PRO A 145 -1.91 -14.89 -31.69
N ALA A 146 -1.34 -14.41 -30.59
CA ALA A 146 0.08 -14.57 -30.32
C ALA A 146 0.31 -16.06 -29.97
N THR A 147 0.49 -16.88 -30.98
CA THR A 147 1.10 -18.20 -30.83
C THR A 147 2.59 -18.03 -30.58
N ALA A 148 2.94 -17.54 -29.40
CA ALA A 148 4.30 -17.66 -28.90
C ALA A 148 4.44 -19.05 -28.30
N LYS A 149 5.02 -19.96 -29.09
CA LYS A 149 5.55 -21.23 -28.61
C LYS A 149 6.60 -20.92 -27.55
N VAL A 150 6.22 -21.04 -26.27
CA VAL A 150 7.19 -21.01 -25.18
C VAL A 150 8.04 -22.27 -25.32
N ARG A 151 9.28 -22.10 -25.76
CA ARG A 151 10.30 -23.14 -25.62
C ARG A 151 10.59 -23.26 -24.14
N THR A 152 10.20 -24.34 -23.53
CA THR A 152 10.69 -24.76 -22.21
C THR A 152 12.18 -24.99 -22.34
N ALA A 153 12.98 -24.04 -21.83
CA ALA A 153 14.38 -24.27 -21.60
C ALA A 153 14.50 -25.17 -20.36
N ASP A 154 15.22 -26.27 -20.53
CA ASP A 154 15.55 -27.21 -19.45
C ASP A 154 16.23 -26.43 -18.29
N VAL A 155 15.57 -26.39 -17.15
CA VAL A 155 16.19 -25.95 -15.89
C VAL A 155 16.86 -27.18 -15.28
N PRO A 156 18.20 -27.19 -15.14
CA PRO A 156 18.88 -28.28 -14.47
C PRO A 156 18.51 -28.27 -12.99
N SER A 157 17.86 -29.33 -12.55
CA SER A 157 17.55 -29.60 -11.15
C SER A 157 18.83 -29.98 -10.38
N THR A 158 19.47 -29.00 -9.77
CA THR A 158 20.54 -29.27 -8.79
C THR A 158 19.90 -29.36 -7.41
N PRO A 159 19.98 -30.50 -6.71
CA PRO A 159 19.44 -30.60 -5.36
C PRO A 159 20.29 -29.80 -4.39
N ILE A 160 19.66 -28.87 -3.65
CA ILE A 160 20.30 -28.16 -2.54
C ILE A 160 20.54 -29.15 -1.41
N ARG A 161 21.80 -29.49 -1.18
CA ARG A 161 22.24 -30.32 -0.05
C ARG A 161 22.27 -29.47 1.21
N ILE A 162 21.28 -29.64 2.08
CA ILE A 162 21.27 -29.03 3.42
C ILE A 162 22.19 -29.90 4.31
N THR A 163 23.34 -29.38 4.70
CA THR A 163 24.18 -29.98 5.73
C THR A 163 23.75 -29.44 7.09
N PRO A 164 23.41 -30.31 8.07
CA PRO A 164 23.14 -29.85 9.42
C PRO A 164 24.45 -29.43 10.11
N SER A 165 24.48 -28.22 10.61
CA SER A 165 25.58 -27.71 11.47
C SER A 165 25.48 -28.41 12.84
N SER A 166 26.47 -29.25 13.15
CA SER A 166 26.63 -29.81 14.49
C SER A 166 27.29 -28.78 15.41
N THR A 167 26.52 -28.17 16.28
CA THR A 167 27.06 -27.42 17.43
C THR A 167 27.46 -28.39 18.51
N SER A 168 28.75 -28.58 18.69
CA SER A 168 29.33 -29.30 19.82
C SER A 168 29.39 -28.37 21.02
N LEU A 169 28.68 -28.77 22.08
CA LEU A 169 28.84 -28.22 23.43
C LEU A 169 30.17 -28.74 24.05
N ARG A 170 30.99 -27.82 24.47
CA ARG A 170 31.92 -27.97 25.63
C ARG A 170 32.01 -26.64 26.35
#